data_7e69044b7461c40ee5de28450065ac8c
#
_entry.id   7e69044b7461c40ee5de28450065ac8c
#
_cell.length_a   1.000
_cell.length_b   1.000
_cell.length_c   1.000
_cell.angle_alpha   90.00
_cell.angle_beta   90.00
_cell.angle_gamma   90.00
#
_symmetry.space_group_name_H-M   'P 1'
#
loop_
_entity.id
_entity.type
_entity.pdbx_description
1 polymer ?
#
loop_
_entity_poly.entity_id
_entity_poly.type
_entity_poly.pdbx_seq_one_letter_code
_entity_poly.pdbx_strand_id
1 'polypeptide(L)'
;MRFFLLVMAASALAADPSIGKKLTFSEDFNGEKIDETKWNLPANKDTVSIVKGGKDKVLRISLRKAEDMIQWNGLTTNGKFEQTHGYFEASIRMPSYKGHTAVFRLGPADEKAAPNVLLLFEGLGADRLMPWARKNDDSGQHDFRPEGKLTQFLRPGEAAKKFNTYGILWTEKAFTWFINGKKVHQVDKQDVDKPLRVQLVHRIAEAERADLNLKQLPDDVDIDWVKVWK
;
A
#
# COMPACT_ATOMS: atom_id res chain seq x y z
N MET A 1 53.15 -8.44 -14.43
CA MET A 1 52.46 -7.40 -13.64
C MET A 1 51.02 -7.27 -14.21
N ARG A 2 50.03 -7.89 -13.57
CA ARG A 2 48.63 -7.86 -14.02
C ARG A 2 47.92 -6.74 -13.25
N PHE A 3 47.49 -5.69 -13.96
CA PHE A 3 46.64 -4.65 -13.38
C PHE A 3 45.20 -5.18 -13.27
N PHE A 4 44.72 -5.34 -12.05
CA PHE A 4 43.29 -5.52 -11.78
C PHE A 4 42.61 -4.16 -11.85
N LEU A 5 41.78 -3.95 -12.87
CA LEU A 5 40.90 -2.79 -12.96
C LEU A 5 39.72 -3.04 -11.99
N LEU A 6 39.72 -2.33 -10.87
CA LEU A 6 38.60 -2.33 -9.93
C LEU A 6 37.50 -1.46 -10.54
N VAL A 7 36.49 -2.07 -11.16
CA VAL A 7 35.28 -1.36 -11.60
C VAL A 7 34.43 -1.12 -10.35
N MET A 8 34.52 0.08 -9.79
CA MET A 8 33.55 0.55 -8.81
C MET A 8 32.22 0.81 -9.53
N ALA A 9 31.26 -0.10 -9.34
CA ALA A 9 29.87 0.14 -9.70
C ALA A 9 29.31 1.22 -8.74
N ALA A 10 29.27 2.46 -9.20
CA ALA A 10 28.52 3.51 -8.51
C ALA A 10 27.05 3.12 -8.52
N SER A 11 26.54 2.68 -7.39
CA SER A 11 25.10 2.55 -7.15
C SER A 11 24.53 3.97 -7.17
N ALA A 12 23.96 4.39 -8.29
CA ALA A 12 23.17 5.60 -8.33
C ALA A 12 22.03 5.42 -7.30
N LEU A 13 22.10 6.15 -6.19
CA LEU A 13 20.98 6.32 -5.28
C LEU A 13 19.82 6.84 -6.15
N ALA A 14 18.78 6.02 -6.29
CA ALA A 14 17.57 6.47 -6.98
C ALA A 14 17.08 7.72 -6.26
N ALA A 15 16.91 8.82 -6.99
CA ALA A 15 16.41 10.06 -6.42
C ALA A 15 15.03 9.79 -5.79
N ASP A 16 14.81 10.34 -4.60
CA ASP A 16 13.51 10.27 -3.92
C ASP A 16 12.41 10.77 -4.87
N PRO A 17 11.38 9.95 -5.17
CA PRO A 17 10.34 10.31 -6.14
C PRO A 17 9.51 11.55 -5.77
N SER A 18 9.57 12.01 -4.52
CA SER A 18 8.89 13.23 -4.04
C SER A 18 9.66 14.53 -4.31
N ILE A 19 10.97 14.45 -4.61
CA ILE A 19 11.81 15.64 -4.80
C ILE A 19 11.28 16.53 -5.92
N GLY A 20 11.14 17.82 -5.61
CA GLY A 20 10.64 18.84 -6.55
C GLY A 20 9.14 18.82 -6.78
N LYS A 21 8.38 17.97 -6.08
CA LYS A 21 6.94 17.88 -6.15
C LYS A 21 6.25 18.63 -5.00
N LYS A 22 5.07 19.18 -5.28
CA LYS A 22 4.24 19.85 -4.28
C LYS A 22 3.46 18.81 -3.47
N LEU A 23 3.55 18.86 -2.13
CA LEU A 23 2.70 18.07 -1.24
C LEU A 23 1.24 18.51 -1.38
N THR A 24 0.35 17.59 -1.73
CA THR A 24 -1.08 17.83 -1.97
C THR A 24 -1.98 17.20 -0.92
N PHE A 25 -1.52 16.12 -0.27
CA PHE A 25 -2.21 15.47 0.83
C PHE A 25 -1.19 14.99 1.86
N SER A 26 -1.54 15.14 3.14
CA SER A 26 -0.74 14.61 4.25
C SER A 26 -1.64 14.20 5.41
N GLU A 27 -1.36 13.02 5.96
CA GLU A 27 -1.95 12.52 7.19
C GLU A 27 -0.88 11.80 8.00
N ASP A 28 -0.67 12.20 9.24
CA ASP A 28 0.34 11.64 10.14
C ASP A 28 -0.25 10.85 11.32
N PHE A 29 -1.58 10.78 11.41
CA PHE A 29 -2.32 10.07 12.44
C PHE A 29 -1.96 10.43 13.90
N ASN A 30 -1.33 11.60 14.12
CA ASN A 30 -0.91 12.04 15.46
C ASN A 30 -2.06 12.69 16.29
N GLY A 31 -3.24 12.85 15.71
CA GLY A 31 -4.43 13.33 16.39
C GLY A 31 -4.96 12.39 17.46
N GLU A 32 -6.00 12.83 18.19
CA GLU A 32 -6.71 11.98 19.16
C GLU A 32 -7.70 11.03 18.46
N LYS A 33 -8.14 11.39 17.26
CA LYS A 33 -9.12 10.66 16.45
C LYS A 33 -8.71 10.71 14.99
N ILE A 34 -9.23 9.78 14.21
CA ILE A 34 -9.09 9.80 12.75
C ILE A 34 -9.80 11.05 12.21
N ASP A 35 -9.12 11.80 11.35
CA ASP A 35 -9.66 13.00 10.72
C ASP A 35 -10.72 12.62 9.66
N GLU A 36 -12.00 12.69 10.05
CA GLU A 36 -13.11 12.37 9.17
C GLU A 36 -13.32 13.44 8.05
N THR A 37 -12.56 14.53 8.04
CA THR A 37 -12.54 15.44 6.87
C THR A 37 -11.68 14.89 5.74
N LYS A 38 -10.73 14.00 6.04
CA LYS A 38 -9.81 13.35 5.10
C LYS A 38 -10.21 11.92 4.78
N TRP A 39 -10.82 11.20 5.75
CA TRP A 39 -11.06 9.77 5.66
C TRP A 39 -12.53 9.39 5.88
N ASN A 40 -13.01 8.45 5.11
CA ASN A 40 -14.24 7.72 5.41
C ASN A 40 -13.86 6.47 6.24
N LEU A 41 -14.57 6.27 7.33
CA LEU A 41 -14.39 5.13 8.22
C LEU A 41 -15.19 3.91 7.74
N PRO A 42 -14.81 2.70 8.14
CA PRO A 42 -15.62 1.50 7.91
C PRO A 42 -16.93 1.55 8.73
N ALA A 43 -17.91 0.74 8.33
CA ALA A 43 -19.16 0.62 9.07
C ALA A 43 -18.94 0.19 10.53
N ASN A 44 -18.03 -0.75 10.77
CA ASN A 44 -17.58 -1.10 12.11
C ASN A 44 -16.36 -0.26 12.51
N LYS A 45 -16.63 0.86 13.18
CA LYS A 45 -15.59 1.81 13.62
C LYS A 45 -14.64 1.23 14.68
N ASP A 46 -15.02 0.19 15.41
CA ASP A 46 -14.18 -0.43 16.46
C ASP A 46 -12.96 -1.18 15.90
N THR A 47 -12.90 -1.35 14.59
CA THR A 47 -11.79 -2.02 13.91
C THR A 47 -10.68 -1.05 13.46
N VAL A 48 -10.88 0.25 13.63
CA VAL A 48 -9.91 1.28 13.32
C VAL A 48 -9.74 2.22 14.52
N SER A 49 -8.50 2.53 14.85
CA SER A 49 -8.20 3.38 16.03
C SER A 49 -6.87 4.10 15.88
N ILE A 50 -6.72 5.21 16.59
CA ILE A 50 -5.43 5.86 16.80
C ILE A 50 -4.81 5.26 18.07
N VAL A 51 -3.61 4.70 17.95
CA VAL A 51 -2.90 4.06 19.07
C VAL A 51 -1.47 4.58 19.17
N LYS A 52 -0.81 4.35 20.32
CA LYS A 52 0.61 4.65 20.46
C LYS A 52 1.45 3.66 19.65
N GLY A 53 2.20 4.12 18.68
CA GLY A 53 3.00 3.31 17.74
C GLY A 53 4.51 3.40 17.93
N GLY A 54 4.97 3.71 19.15
CA GLY A 54 6.36 3.98 19.49
C GLY A 54 6.53 5.38 20.08
N LYS A 55 7.23 6.29 19.40
CA LYS A 55 7.33 7.70 19.82
C LYS A 55 6.05 8.47 19.50
N ASP A 56 5.47 8.21 18.35
CA ASP A 56 4.30 8.90 17.81
C ASP A 56 3.06 8.01 17.85
N LYS A 57 1.89 8.55 17.50
CA LYS A 57 0.67 7.79 17.30
C LYS A 57 0.62 7.24 15.89
N VAL A 58 -0.19 6.21 15.68
CA VAL A 58 -0.40 5.57 14.37
C VAL A 58 -1.87 5.18 14.21
N LEU A 59 -2.31 5.10 12.97
CA LEU A 59 -3.56 4.43 12.65
C LEU A 59 -3.36 2.92 12.77
N ARG A 60 -4.23 2.26 13.53
CA ARG A 60 -4.34 0.80 13.58
C ARG A 60 -5.59 0.33 12.88
N ILE A 61 -5.45 -0.64 11.98
CA ILE A 61 -6.56 -1.35 11.37
C ILE A 61 -6.50 -2.82 11.82
N SER A 62 -7.49 -3.22 12.62
CA SER A 62 -7.55 -4.57 13.21
C SER A 62 -8.42 -5.49 12.38
N LEU A 63 -7.91 -6.67 12.05
CA LEU A 63 -8.70 -7.81 11.58
C LEU A 63 -9.18 -8.58 12.80
N ARG A 64 -10.50 -8.69 12.97
CA ARG A 64 -11.11 -9.32 14.15
C ARG A 64 -12.14 -10.36 13.73
N LYS A 65 -12.32 -11.38 14.55
CA LYS A 65 -13.46 -12.27 14.45
C LYS A 65 -14.68 -11.58 15.08
N ALA A 66 -15.78 -11.48 14.31
CA ALA A 66 -17.06 -11.02 14.81
C ALA A 66 -18.10 -12.09 14.50
N GLU A 67 -18.70 -12.67 15.53
CA GLU A 67 -19.64 -13.81 15.41
C GLU A 67 -19.07 -14.90 14.49
N ASP A 68 -19.73 -15.19 13.38
CA ASP A 68 -19.31 -16.21 12.42
C ASP A 68 -18.52 -15.65 11.22
N MET A 69 -18.24 -14.36 11.20
CA MET A 69 -17.56 -13.70 10.07
C MET A 69 -16.29 -13.01 10.51
N ILE A 70 -15.29 -13.01 9.62
CA ILE A 70 -14.11 -12.19 9.77
C ILE A 70 -14.33 -10.93 8.93
N GLN A 71 -14.31 -9.78 9.60
CA GLN A 71 -14.56 -8.51 8.96
C GLN A 71 -13.26 -7.96 8.36
N TRP A 72 -13.31 -7.60 7.08
CA TRP A 72 -12.30 -6.75 6.48
C TRP A 72 -12.62 -5.29 6.78
N ASN A 73 -11.59 -4.49 7.01
CA ASN A 73 -11.74 -3.11 7.41
C ASN A 73 -10.75 -2.22 6.69
N GLY A 74 -11.06 -0.94 6.60
CA GLY A 74 -10.17 0.00 5.99
C GLY A 74 -10.71 1.42 5.96
N LEU A 75 -9.85 2.34 5.54
CA LEU A 75 -10.18 3.74 5.33
C LEU A 75 -10.04 4.09 3.86
N THR A 76 -10.80 5.10 3.44
CA THR A 76 -10.71 5.63 2.07
C THR A 76 -10.89 7.14 2.05
N THR A 77 -10.19 7.81 1.13
CA THR A 77 -10.35 9.24 0.87
C THR A 77 -11.49 9.55 -0.13
N ASN A 78 -12.37 8.59 -0.43
CA ASN A 78 -13.45 8.75 -1.41
C ASN A 78 -14.31 9.99 -1.15
N GLY A 79 -14.45 10.86 -2.17
CA GLY A 79 -15.20 12.12 -2.07
C GLY A 79 -14.53 13.20 -1.20
N LYS A 80 -13.30 12.97 -0.70
CA LYS A 80 -12.53 13.89 0.15
C LYS A 80 -11.19 14.28 -0.46
N PHE A 81 -10.49 13.31 -1.04
CA PHE A 81 -9.26 13.53 -1.78
C PHE A 81 -9.11 12.50 -2.90
N GLU A 82 -8.85 13.01 -4.08
CA GLU A 82 -8.55 12.24 -5.29
C GLU A 82 -7.52 13.02 -6.11
N GLN A 83 -6.64 12.32 -6.80
CA GLN A 83 -5.63 12.96 -7.64
C GLN A 83 -5.33 12.13 -8.88
N THR A 84 -5.09 12.82 -10.00
CA THR A 84 -4.53 12.26 -11.24
C THR A 84 -3.05 12.55 -11.25
N HIS A 85 -2.22 11.53 -11.49
CA HIS A 85 -0.76 11.58 -11.48
C HIS A 85 -0.17 12.01 -10.13
N GLY A 86 1.10 11.71 -9.91
CA GLY A 86 1.85 12.09 -8.73
C GLY A 86 2.51 10.92 -8.02
N TYR A 87 3.10 11.19 -6.88
CA TYR A 87 3.71 10.20 -6.01
C TYR A 87 2.87 10.02 -4.76
N PHE A 88 2.44 8.81 -4.50
CA PHE A 88 1.62 8.41 -3.36
C PHE A 88 2.46 7.47 -2.49
N GLU A 89 2.60 7.75 -1.22
CA GLU A 89 3.42 6.97 -0.33
C GLU A 89 2.77 6.82 1.04
N ALA A 90 2.96 5.66 1.65
CA ALA A 90 2.52 5.37 3.01
C ALA A 90 3.62 4.62 3.78
N SER A 91 3.76 4.94 5.08
CA SER A 91 4.61 4.23 6.03
C SER A 91 3.75 3.21 6.76
N ILE A 92 4.00 1.92 6.52
CA ILE A 92 3.14 0.82 6.98
C ILE A 92 3.97 -0.29 7.61
N ARG A 93 3.50 -0.80 8.74
CA ARG A 93 3.91 -2.09 9.30
C ARG A 93 2.87 -3.14 8.91
N MET A 94 3.26 -4.07 8.04
CA MET A 94 2.39 -5.07 7.43
C MET A 94 2.00 -6.19 8.42
N PRO A 95 0.94 -6.97 8.14
CA PRO A 95 0.55 -8.10 9.00
C PRO A 95 1.60 -9.20 8.99
N SER A 96 1.64 -10.01 10.06
CA SER A 96 2.65 -11.06 10.24
C SER A 96 2.17 -12.44 9.82
N TYR A 97 0.89 -12.68 9.74
CA TYR A 97 0.34 -14.04 9.62
C TYR A 97 -0.10 -14.36 8.20
N LYS A 98 0.07 -15.65 7.83
CA LYS A 98 -0.41 -16.18 6.55
C LYS A 98 -1.94 -16.07 6.47
N GLY A 99 -2.47 -15.75 5.30
CA GLY A 99 -3.89 -15.52 5.10
C GLY A 99 -4.36 -14.09 5.42
N HIS A 100 -3.52 -13.28 6.07
CA HIS A 100 -3.82 -11.89 6.39
C HIS A 100 -3.20 -10.96 5.35
N THR A 101 -3.94 -9.95 4.92
CA THR A 101 -3.51 -9.05 3.84
C THR A 101 -3.72 -7.58 4.21
N ALA A 102 -2.64 -6.81 4.22
CA ALA A 102 -2.70 -5.36 4.18
C ALA A 102 -2.63 -4.87 2.74
N VAL A 103 -3.42 -3.87 2.41
CA VAL A 103 -3.44 -3.27 1.07
C VAL A 103 -3.34 -1.75 1.18
N PHE A 104 -2.29 -1.19 0.60
CA PHE A 104 -2.23 0.21 0.22
C PHE A 104 -2.56 0.29 -1.26
N ARG A 105 -3.66 0.95 -1.62
CA ARG A 105 -4.07 1.00 -3.02
C ARG A 105 -4.60 2.36 -3.43
N LEU A 106 -4.50 2.60 -4.73
CA LEU A 106 -5.15 3.70 -5.42
C LEU A 106 -6.23 3.10 -6.33
N GLY A 107 -7.39 3.71 -6.35
CA GLY A 107 -8.49 3.26 -7.20
C GLY A 107 -9.50 4.39 -7.45
N PRO A 108 -10.33 4.28 -8.50
CA PRO A 108 -11.37 5.27 -8.78
C PRO A 108 -12.46 5.23 -7.69
N ALA A 109 -13.22 6.31 -7.57
CA ALA A 109 -14.36 6.39 -6.64
C ALA A 109 -15.40 5.29 -6.91
N ASP A 110 -15.71 5.04 -8.17
CA ASP A 110 -16.55 3.93 -8.64
C ASP A 110 -15.68 2.85 -9.30
N GLU A 111 -15.44 1.76 -8.55
CA GLU A 111 -14.65 0.62 -9.04
C GLU A 111 -15.42 -0.28 -10.02
N LYS A 112 -16.73 -0.10 -10.15
CA LYS A 112 -17.58 -0.86 -11.08
C LYS A 112 -17.63 -0.20 -12.47
N ALA A 113 -17.39 1.11 -12.55
CA ALA A 113 -17.39 1.82 -13.82
C ALA A 113 -16.10 1.54 -14.59
N ALA A 114 -16.19 0.70 -15.65
CA ALA A 114 -15.10 0.51 -16.61
C ALA A 114 -15.05 1.68 -17.62
N PRO A 115 -13.89 1.99 -18.21
CA PRO A 115 -12.57 1.46 -17.84
C PRO A 115 -12.07 2.06 -16.52
N ASN A 116 -11.36 1.25 -15.75
CA ASN A 116 -10.72 1.72 -14.52
C ASN A 116 -9.37 1.02 -14.26
N VAL A 117 -8.56 1.60 -13.39
CA VAL A 117 -7.32 1.01 -12.93
C VAL A 117 -7.26 1.03 -11.41
N LEU A 118 -6.71 -0.04 -10.84
CA LEU A 118 -6.32 -0.16 -9.44
C LEU A 118 -4.80 -0.32 -9.39
N LEU A 119 -4.15 0.48 -8.57
CA LEU A 119 -2.71 0.37 -8.30
C LEU A 119 -2.55 -0.10 -6.86
N LEU A 120 -1.91 -1.25 -6.65
CA LEU A 120 -1.92 -1.92 -5.36
C LEU A 120 -0.51 -2.20 -4.86
N PHE A 121 -0.36 -2.09 -3.54
CA PHE A 121 0.72 -2.69 -2.78
C PHE A 121 0.09 -3.62 -1.76
N GLU A 122 0.26 -4.93 -1.92
CA GLU A 122 -0.30 -5.94 -1.02
C GLU A 122 0.81 -6.58 -0.17
N GLY A 123 0.62 -6.61 1.14
CA GLY A 123 1.40 -7.43 2.06
C GLY A 123 0.60 -8.68 2.41
N LEU A 124 1.02 -9.84 1.88
CA LEU A 124 0.37 -11.14 2.03
C LEU A 124 1.07 -11.96 3.13
N GLY A 125 0.80 -11.63 4.39
CA GLY A 125 1.55 -12.19 5.52
C GLY A 125 2.99 -11.69 5.58
N ALA A 126 3.80 -12.24 6.49
CA ALA A 126 5.08 -11.68 6.92
C ALA A 126 6.11 -11.37 5.81
N ASP A 127 6.09 -12.10 4.71
CA ASP A 127 7.22 -12.13 3.77
C ASP A 127 6.85 -11.96 2.31
N ARG A 128 5.56 -11.75 2.00
CA ARG A 128 5.12 -11.65 0.61
C ARG A 128 4.55 -10.26 0.34
N LEU A 129 5.31 -9.47 -0.38
CA LEU A 129 4.90 -8.18 -0.89
C LEU A 129 4.62 -8.29 -2.38
N MET A 130 3.52 -7.67 -2.82
CA MET A 130 3.12 -7.69 -4.22
C MET A 130 2.68 -6.30 -4.66
N PRO A 131 3.57 -5.54 -5.34
CA PRO A 131 3.17 -4.35 -6.09
C PRO A 131 2.60 -4.78 -7.42
N TRP A 132 1.41 -4.30 -7.79
CA TRP A 132 0.79 -4.66 -9.06
C TRP A 132 -0.28 -3.66 -9.49
N ALA A 133 -0.63 -3.69 -10.77
CA ALA A 133 -1.76 -2.96 -11.32
C ALA A 133 -2.83 -3.92 -11.81
N ARG A 134 -4.10 -3.49 -11.71
CA ARG A 134 -5.24 -4.14 -12.34
C ARG A 134 -5.96 -3.13 -13.21
N LYS A 135 -6.14 -3.47 -14.46
CA LYS A 135 -7.03 -2.74 -15.38
C LYS A 135 -8.30 -3.56 -15.58
N ASN A 136 -9.44 -2.91 -15.51
CA ASN A 136 -10.71 -3.47 -15.93
C ASN A 136 -11.24 -2.64 -17.08
N ASP A 137 -11.57 -3.28 -18.19
CA ASP A 137 -12.19 -2.68 -19.36
C ASP A 137 -13.18 -3.64 -20.03
N ASP A 138 -13.69 -3.30 -21.19
CA ASP A 138 -14.69 -4.12 -21.91
C ASP A 138 -14.15 -5.49 -22.33
N SER A 139 -12.82 -5.67 -22.40
CA SER A 139 -12.18 -6.97 -22.67
C SER A 139 -11.98 -7.83 -21.43
N GLY A 140 -12.26 -7.29 -20.23
CA GLY A 140 -12.19 -7.98 -18.96
C GLY A 140 -11.17 -7.40 -17.98
N GLN A 141 -10.66 -8.26 -17.09
CA GLN A 141 -9.69 -7.91 -16.05
C GLN A 141 -8.28 -8.31 -16.48
N HIS A 142 -7.33 -7.38 -16.40
CA HIS A 142 -5.92 -7.57 -16.72
C HIS A 142 -5.05 -7.22 -15.52
N ASP A 143 -4.27 -8.19 -15.02
CA ASP A 143 -3.37 -8.02 -13.89
C ASP A 143 -1.91 -7.90 -14.37
N PHE A 144 -1.23 -6.84 -13.94
CA PHE A 144 0.18 -6.57 -14.23
C PHE A 144 1.00 -6.76 -12.95
N ARG A 145 1.56 -7.95 -12.78
CA ARG A 145 2.30 -8.38 -11.58
C ARG A 145 3.79 -8.46 -11.87
N PRO A 146 4.67 -8.21 -10.86
CA PRO A 146 6.10 -8.40 -11.03
C PRO A 146 6.42 -9.88 -11.22
N GLU A 147 7.43 -10.15 -12.02
CA GLU A 147 8.06 -11.46 -12.08
C GLU A 147 9.02 -11.64 -10.88
N GLY A 148 8.92 -12.78 -10.20
CA GLY A 148 9.81 -13.14 -9.12
C GLY A 148 9.43 -12.61 -7.73
N LYS A 149 10.36 -12.79 -6.78
CA LYS A 149 10.15 -12.44 -5.37
C LYS A 149 10.79 -11.10 -5.03
N LEU A 150 10.10 -10.27 -4.23
CA LEU A 150 10.63 -8.99 -3.76
C LEU A 150 11.50 -9.09 -2.49
N THR A 151 11.95 -10.28 -2.11
CA THR A 151 12.78 -10.52 -0.91
C THR A 151 14.13 -9.80 -0.94
N GLN A 152 14.58 -9.38 -2.10
CA GLN A 152 15.79 -8.57 -2.26
C GLN A 152 15.66 -7.14 -1.70
N PHE A 153 14.43 -6.64 -1.47
CA PHE A 153 14.17 -5.28 -1.00
C PHE A 153 13.90 -5.20 0.50
N LEU A 154 13.39 -6.28 1.09
CA LEU A 154 13.18 -6.44 2.52
C LEU A 154 13.64 -7.84 2.95
N ARG A 155 14.27 -7.91 4.12
CA ARG A 155 14.62 -9.20 4.73
C ARG A 155 13.35 -9.93 5.16
N PRO A 156 13.36 -11.27 5.25
CA PRO A 156 12.24 -12.04 5.77
C PRO A 156 11.73 -11.53 7.12
N GLY A 157 10.41 -11.33 7.23
CA GLY A 157 9.75 -10.78 8.42
C GLY A 157 9.95 -9.28 8.67
N GLU A 158 10.72 -8.57 7.86
CA GLU A 158 11.02 -7.15 8.08
C GLU A 158 9.78 -6.28 7.86
N ALA A 159 8.91 -6.63 6.92
CA ALA A 159 7.67 -5.90 6.65
C ALA A 159 6.73 -5.85 7.86
N ALA A 160 6.70 -6.90 8.69
CA ALA A 160 5.86 -6.99 9.87
C ALA A 160 6.54 -6.47 11.16
N LYS A 161 7.87 -6.38 11.18
CA LYS A 161 8.61 -5.99 12.39
C LYS A 161 8.78 -4.48 12.54
N LYS A 162 8.82 -3.74 11.44
CA LYS A 162 9.03 -2.29 11.43
C LYS A 162 8.22 -1.59 10.36
N PHE A 163 8.08 -0.30 10.49
CA PHE A 163 7.54 0.56 9.45
C PHE A 163 8.49 0.59 8.25
N ASN A 164 7.92 0.42 7.06
CA ASN A 164 8.58 0.59 5.79
C ASN A 164 7.73 1.50 4.92
N THR A 165 8.36 2.27 4.01
CA THR A 165 7.60 3.10 3.07
C THR A 165 7.28 2.31 1.81
N TYR A 166 6.04 2.45 1.36
CA TYR A 166 5.50 1.86 0.15
C TYR A 166 4.97 2.96 -0.74
N GLY A 167 5.61 3.16 -1.89
CA GLY A 167 5.33 4.27 -2.78
C GLY A 167 4.83 3.83 -4.15
N ILE A 168 3.92 4.61 -4.73
CA ILE A 168 3.40 4.44 -6.09
C ILE A 168 3.55 5.76 -6.82
N LEU A 169 4.41 5.80 -7.84
CA LEU A 169 4.54 6.94 -8.74
C LEU A 169 3.70 6.69 -9.99
N TRP A 170 2.73 7.55 -10.22
CA TRP A 170 1.90 7.56 -11.42
C TRP A 170 2.27 8.76 -12.29
N THR A 171 2.78 8.47 -13.48
CA THR A 171 3.11 9.46 -14.50
C THR A 171 2.25 9.26 -15.75
N GLU A 172 2.41 10.14 -16.74
CA GLU A 172 1.80 9.97 -18.06
C GLU A 172 2.29 8.74 -18.82
N LYS A 173 3.42 8.15 -18.41
CA LYS A 173 4.08 7.05 -19.13
C LYS A 173 4.03 5.72 -18.41
N ALA A 174 4.03 5.73 -17.08
CA ALA A 174 4.19 4.51 -16.30
C ALA A 174 3.61 4.61 -14.89
N PHE A 175 3.32 3.44 -14.33
CA PHE A 175 3.16 3.21 -12.89
C PHE A 175 4.44 2.58 -12.35
N THR A 176 5.00 3.14 -11.29
CA THR A 176 6.26 2.65 -10.70
C THR A 176 6.09 2.49 -9.19
N TRP A 177 6.48 1.34 -8.65
CA TRP A 177 6.40 1.05 -7.22
C TRP A 177 7.78 1.14 -6.56
N PHE A 178 7.77 1.58 -5.29
CA PHE A 178 8.96 1.79 -4.48
C PHE A 178 8.79 1.16 -3.11
N ILE A 179 9.86 0.58 -2.55
CA ILE A 179 9.97 0.18 -1.14
C ILE A 179 11.17 0.93 -0.56
N ASN A 180 10.96 1.69 0.51
CA ASN A 180 12.01 2.49 1.16
C ASN A 180 12.79 3.34 0.13
N GLY A 181 12.09 4.00 -0.79
CA GLY A 181 12.64 4.83 -1.85
C GLY A 181 13.31 4.06 -3.01
N LYS A 182 13.39 2.73 -2.95
CA LYS A 182 13.99 1.92 -4.03
C LYS A 182 12.91 1.41 -4.98
N LYS A 183 13.09 1.62 -6.28
CA LYS A 183 12.20 1.08 -7.33
C LYS A 183 12.19 -0.45 -7.29
N VAL A 184 10.99 -1.03 -7.24
CA VAL A 184 10.79 -2.49 -7.15
C VAL A 184 10.01 -3.07 -8.32
N HIS A 185 9.15 -2.27 -8.96
CA HIS A 185 8.33 -2.70 -10.10
C HIS A 185 7.94 -1.51 -10.96
N GLN A 186 7.69 -1.75 -12.23
CA GLN A 186 7.14 -0.76 -13.15
C GLN A 186 6.32 -1.45 -14.24
N VAL A 187 5.22 -0.83 -14.60
CA VAL A 187 4.43 -1.18 -15.78
C VAL A 187 4.13 0.08 -16.59
N ASP A 188 3.96 -0.08 -17.90
CA ASP A 188 3.53 1.03 -18.75
C ASP A 188 2.14 1.50 -18.33
N LYS A 189 1.90 2.80 -18.43
CA LYS A 189 0.59 3.38 -18.12
C LYS A 189 -0.48 2.74 -18.99
N GLN A 190 -1.58 2.39 -18.37
CA GLN A 190 -2.80 2.00 -19.05
C GLN A 190 -3.65 3.26 -19.33
N ASP A 191 -4.48 3.25 -20.37
CA ASP A 191 -5.28 4.40 -20.83
C ASP A 191 -6.43 4.74 -19.88
N VAL A 192 -6.09 5.07 -18.64
CA VAL A 192 -7.03 5.50 -17.61
C VAL A 192 -6.50 6.73 -16.91
N ASP A 193 -7.18 7.86 -17.07
CA ASP A 193 -6.81 9.16 -16.52
C ASP A 193 -7.82 9.71 -15.49
N LYS A 194 -8.69 8.85 -14.95
CA LYS A 194 -9.62 9.25 -13.89
C LYS A 194 -8.84 9.47 -12.58
N PRO A 195 -9.19 10.49 -11.78
CA PRO A 195 -8.58 10.67 -10.46
C PRO A 195 -8.73 9.40 -9.61
N LEU A 196 -7.68 9.08 -8.84
CA LEU A 196 -7.64 7.94 -7.94
C LEU A 196 -7.63 8.42 -6.49
N ARG A 197 -8.42 7.76 -5.67
CA ARG A 197 -8.46 7.89 -4.21
C ARG A 197 -7.48 6.93 -3.55
N VAL A 198 -7.09 7.25 -2.33
CA VAL A 198 -6.28 6.36 -1.48
C VAL A 198 -7.19 5.44 -0.66
N GLN A 199 -6.78 4.18 -0.53
CA GLN A 199 -7.40 3.21 0.37
C GLN A 199 -6.33 2.45 1.15
N LEU A 200 -6.62 2.28 2.44
CA LEU A 200 -5.85 1.47 3.38
C LEU A 200 -6.78 0.35 3.85
N VAL A 201 -6.42 -0.90 3.62
CA VAL A 201 -7.30 -2.03 3.90
C VAL A 201 -6.55 -3.12 4.65
N HIS A 202 -7.19 -3.74 5.64
CA HIS A 202 -6.76 -4.99 6.25
C HIS A 202 -7.86 -6.04 6.06
N ARG A 203 -7.52 -7.16 5.42
CA ARG A 203 -8.49 -8.21 5.04
C ARG A 203 -7.87 -9.59 5.06
N ILE A 204 -8.70 -10.61 4.89
CA ILE A 204 -8.24 -11.96 4.57
C ILE A 204 -7.88 -12.02 3.09
N ALA A 205 -6.75 -12.64 2.77
CA ALA A 205 -6.42 -13.07 1.43
C ALA A 205 -7.37 -14.20 1.03
N GLU A 206 -8.32 -13.97 0.13
CA GLU A 206 -9.33 -14.97 -0.22
C GLU A 206 -8.71 -16.28 -0.71
N ALA A 207 -7.64 -16.18 -1.52
CA ALA A 207 -6.90 -17.36 -2.00
C ALA A 207 -6.22 -18.18 -0.88
N GLU A 208 -6.12 -17.65 0.33
CA GLU A 208 -5.47 -18.25 1.48
C GLU A 208 -6.41 -18.44 2.68
N ARG A 209 -7.71 -18.28 2.44
CA ARG A 209 -8.73 -18.44 3.49
C ARG A 209 -8.62 -19.79 4.22
N ALA A 210 -8.26 -20.86 3.50
CA ALA A 210 -8.07 -22.19 4.07
C ALA A 210 -6.88 -22.29 5.04
N ASP A 211 -5.89 -21.40 4.91
CA ASP A 211 -4.70 -21.35 5.75
C ASP A 211 -4.88 -20.45 6.98
N LEU A 212 -6.02 -19.79 7.11
CA LEU A 212 -6.28 -18.84 8.18
C LEU A 212 -6.36 -19.53 9.54
N ASN A 213 -5.53 -19.10 10.46
CA ASN A 213 -5.56 -19.55 11.84
C ASN A 213 -6.29 -18.52 12.72
N LEU A 214 -7.54 -18.82 13.08
CA LEU A 214 -8.37 -17.94 13.91
C LEU A 214 -7.79 -17.61 15.29
N LYS A 215 -6.83 -18.41 15.79
CA LYS A 215 -6.12 -18.13 17.05
C LYS A 215 -5.13 -16.95 16.92
N GLN A 216 -4.83 -16.52 15.70
CA GLN A 216 -3.95 -15.39 15.42
C GLN A 216 -4.72 -14.05 15.32
N LEU A 217 -6.02 -14.07 15.55
CA LEU A 217 -6.84 -12.87 15.66
C LEU A 217 -6.91 -12.37 17.11
N PRO A 218 -6.95 -11.04 17.35
CA PRO A 218 -6.86 -10.01 16.35
C PRO A 218 -5.46 -9.90 15.75
N ASP A 219 -5.38 -9.51 14.46
CA ASP A 219 -4.14 -9.11 13.81
C ASP A 219 -4.25 -7.65 13.37
N ASP A 220 -3.15 -6.93 13.42
CA ASP A 220 -3.13 -5.50 13.24
C ASP A 220 -2.20 -5.09 12.11
N VAL A 221 -2.63 -4.10 11.35
CA VAL A 221 -1.81 -3.30 10.46
C VAL A 221 -1.71 -1.90 11.03
N ASP A 222 -0.49 -1.41 11.20
CA ASP A 222 -0.26 -0.05 11.68
C ASP A 222 0.25 0.83 10.54
N ILE A 223 -0.33 2.03 10.42
CA ILE A 223 0.04 3.04 9.44
C ILE A 223 0.50 4.29 10.20
N ASP A 224 1.75 4.70 9.94
CA ASP A 224 2.39 5.84 10.56
C ASP A 224 1.95 7.16 9.88
N TRP A 225 2.00 7.18 8.56
CA TRP A 225 1.56 8.32 7.77
C TRP A 225 1.20 7.94 6.33
N VAL A 226 0.45 8.83 5.66
CA VAL A 226 0.19 8.83 4.21
C VAL A 226 0.47 10.21 3.66
N LYS A 227 1.21 10.28 2.55
CA LYS A 227 1.53 11.53 1.86
C LYS A 227 1.35 11.39 0.35
N VAL A 228 0.92 12.47 -0.29
CA VAL A 228 0.76 12.52 -1.75
C VAL A 228 1.36 13.81 -2.28
N TRP A 229 2.08 13.71 -3.38
CA TRP A 229 2.71 14.84 -4.07
C TRP A 229 2.32 14.88 -5.55
N LYS A 230 2.31 16.10 -6.11
CA LYS A 230 2.04 16.35 -7.53
C LYS A 230 3.19 17.12 -8.19
#